data_3e43a25da6a9cf8098c28cfd091dc9bc
#
_entry.id   3e43a25da6a9cf8098c28cfd091dc9bc
#
_cell.length_a   1.000
_cell.length_b   1.000
_cell.length_c   1.000
_cell.angle_alpha   90.00
_cell.angle_beta   90.00
_cell.angle_gamma   90.00
#
_symmetry.space_group_name_H-M   'P 1'
#
loop_
_entity.id
_entity.type
_entity.pdbx_description
1 polymer ?
#
loop_
_entity_poly.entity_id
_entity_poly.type
_entity_poly.pdbx_seq_one_letter_code
_entity_poly.pdbx_strand_id
1 'polypeptide(L)'
;VEAGTGFGFLTGVISYLPILYQAFSRREVSISLLDARAGSPPSAGELLRRHGQDMPELDRLLYDWERWPAELLESHVSYPVLAYFRSQHPHQSWLAALTAILDTCALVMAGVNGGPTRQAQLTFAMARHAVVDLAQIFIRSPQPLAPDRLPPASVTALRNMLADAGVTLQEGVAAEQKLWELRQMYEPYVQALSAYLLLALPPW
;
A
#
# COMPACT_ATOMS: atom_id res chain seq x y z
N VAL A 1 30.06 -22.13 -31.75
CA VAL A 1 30.01 -21.28 -30.54
C VAL A 1 28.71 -20.43 -30.54
N GLU A 2 28.33 -19.79 -31.67
CA GLU A 2 27.13 -18.92 -31.76
C GLU A 2 25.80 -19.65 -31.51
N ALA A 3 25.62 -20.88 -32.03
CA ALA A 3 24.40 -21.65 -31.83
C ALA A 3 24.19 -22.03 -30.36
N GLY A 4 25.26 -22.31 -29.60
CA GLY A 4 25.17 -22.66 -28.18
C GLY A 4 24.78 -21.49 -27.29
N THR A 5 25.25 -20.28 -27.59
CA THR A 5 24.89 -19.05 -26.87
C THR A 5 23.44 -18.67 -27.10
N GLY A 6 22.93 -18.83 -28.33
CA GLY A 6 21.50 -18.58 -28.66
C GLY A 6 20.56 -19.52 -27.91
N PHE A 7 20.87 -20.81 -27.84
CA PHE A 7 20.08 -21.81 -27.09
C PHE A 7 20.10 -21.56 -25.58
N GLY A 8 21.24 -21.18 -25.01
CA GLY A 8 21.37 -20.83 -23.59
C GLY A 8 20.54 -19.60 -23.22
N PHE A 9 20.56 -18.57 -24.06
CA PHE A 9 19.74 -17.36 -23.88
C PHE A 9 18.24 -17.69 -23.95
N LEU A 10 17.80 -18.44 -24.97
CA LEU A 10 16.41 -18.84 -25.13
C LEU A 10 15.91 -19.64 -23.92
N THR A 11 16.71 -20.58 -23.44
CA THR A 11 16.37 -21.39 -22.25
C THR A 11 16.23 -20.50 -21.00
N GLY A 12 17.12 -19.54 -20.81
CA GLY A 12 17.03 -18.58 -19.70
C GLY A 12 15.74 -17.74 -19.77
N VAL A 13 15.42 -17.20 -20.95
CA VAL A 13 14.18 -16.41 -21.13
C VAL A 13 12.94 -17.23 -20.89
N ILE A 14 12.84 -18.44 -21.44
CA ILE A 14 11.69 -19.35 -21.28
C ILE A 14 11.51 -19.74 -19.81
N SER A 15 12.57 -19.92 -19.05
CA SER A 15 12.49 -20.28 -17.64
C SER A 15 12.14 -19.09 -16.73
N TYR A 16 12.57 -17.89 -17.08
CA TYR A 16 12.45 -16.70 -16.24
C TYR A 16 11.10 -15.98 -16.40
N LEU A 17 10.60 -15.86 -17.63
CA LEU A 17 9.35 -15.13 -17.91
C LEU A 17 8.11 -15.68 -17.18
N PRO A 18 7.88 -17.01 -17.10
CA PRO A 18 6.74 -17.55 -16.37
C PRO A 18 6.77 -17.20 -14.87
N ILE A 19 7.95 -17.15 -14.26
CA ILE A 19 8.11 -16.82 -12.84
C ILE A 19 7.74 -15.36 -12.62
N LEU A 20 8.25 -14.45 -13.46
CA LEU A 20 7.90 -13.03 -13.41
C LEU A 20 6.40 -12.81 -13.61
N TYR A 21 5.82 -13.48 -14.61
CA TYR A 21 4.39 -13.36 -14.88
C TYR A 21 3.53 -13.88 -13.71
N GLN A 22 3.92 -14.99 -13.08
CA GLN A 22 3.20 -15.51 -11.91
C GLN A 22 3.28 -14.52 -10.72
N ALA A 23 4.46 -13.95 -10.43
CA ALA A 23 4.61 -12.97 -9.37
C ALA A 23 3.78 -11.71 -9.66
N PHE A 24 3.85 -11.21 -10.90
CA PHE A 24 3.02 -10.10 -11.36
C PHE A 24 1.52 -10.40 -11.21
N SER A 25 1.05 -11.54 -11.74
CA SER A 25 -0.36 -11.92 -11.71
C SER A 25 -0.92 -12.03 -10.28
N ARG A 26 -0.17 -12.64 -9.34
CA ARG A 26 -0.58 -12.72 -7.93
C ARG A 26 -0.73 -11.34 -7.31
N ARG A 27 0.21 -10.43 -7.58
CA ARG A 27 0.15 -9.04 -7.14
C ARG A 27 -1.10 -8.34 -7.65
N GLU A 28 -1.41 -8.47 -8.94
CA GLU A 28 -2.54 -7.80 -9.58
C GLU A 28 -3.90 -8.32 -9.08
N VAL A 29 -4.01 -9.61 -8.75
CA VAL A 29 -5.24 -10.17 -8.15
C VAL A 29 -5.55 -9.47 -6.82
N SER A 30 -4.57 -9.31 -5.95
CA SER A 30 -4.76 -8.63 -4.66
C SER A 30 -5.14 -7.16 -4.84
N ILE A 31 -4.48 -6.45 -5.77
CA ILE A 31 -4.79 -5.05 -6.07
C ILE A 31 -6.24 -4.92 -6.57
N SER A 32 -6.68 -5.80 -7.46
CA SER A 32 -8.05 -5.78 -7.98
C SER A 32 -9.10 -6.08 -6.89
N LEU A 33 -8.78 -6.96 -5.94
CA LEU A 33 -9.64 -7.23 -4.78
C LEU A 33 -9.74 -6.00 -3.85
N LEU A 34 -8.63 -5.27 -3.67
CA LEU A 34 -8.65 -4.03 -2.89
C LEU A 34 -9.47 -2.94 -3.57
N ASP A 35 -9.33 -2.77 -4.87
CA ASP A 35 -10.09 -1.80 -5.65
C ASP A 35 -11.60 -1.98 -5.48
N ALA A 36 -12.07 -3.23 -5.52
CA ALA A 36 -13.48 -3.54 -5.28
C ALA A 36 -13.96 -3.11 -3.90
N ARG A 37 -13.07 -3.09 -2.90
CA ARG A 37 -13.37 -2.76 -1.49
C ARG A 37 -13.08 -1.30 -1.12
N ALA A 38 -12.07 -0.69 -1.73
CA ALA A 38 -11.52 0.61 -1.35
C ALA A 38 -11.66 1.69 -2.43
N GLY A 39 -12.29 1.38 -3.57
CA GLY A 39 -12.39 2.29 -4.70
C GLY A 39 -11.19 2.23 -5.65
N SER A 40 -11.28 2.93 -6.79
CA SER A 40 -10.22 2.97 -7.81
C SER A 40 -9.91 4.44 -8.19
N PRO A 41 -8.77 5.00 -7.77
CA PRO A 41 -7.72 4.37 -6.94
C PRO A 41 -8.21 4.02 -5.52
N PRO A 42 -7.63 2.99 -4.87
CA PRO A 42 -8.02 2.62 -3.52
C PRO A 42 -7.65 3.72 -2.52
N SER A 43 -8.52 4.00 -1.55
CA SER A 43 -8.24 4.95 -0.48
C SER A 43 -8.63 4.44 0.90
N ALA A 44 -7.93 4.92 1.92
CA ALA A 44 -8.21 4.55 3.30
C ALA A 44 -9.60 5.00 3.75
N GLY A 45 -10.00 6.20 3.36
CA GLY A 45 -11.31 6.73 3.67
C GLY A 45 -12.43 5.87 3.08
N GLU A 46 -12.33 5.49 1.82
CA GLU A 46 -13.34 4.67 1.16
C GLU A 46 -13.38 3.24 1.73
N LEU A 47 -12.21 2.66 2.07
CA LEU A 47 -12.14 1.37 2.72
C LEU A 47 -12.87 1.38 4.07
N LEU A 48 -12.57 2.35 4.92
CA LEU A 48 -13.22 2.49 6.23
C LEU A 48 -14.71 2.85 6.11
N ARG A 49 -15.08 3.66 5.14
CA ARG A 49 -16.48 4.01 4.86
C ARG A 49 -17.32 2.78 4.56
N ARG A 50 -16.77 1.81 3.81
CA ARG A 50 -17.51 0.60 3.38
C ARG A 50 -17.48 -0.52 4.43
N HIS A 51 -16.39 -0.63 5.20
CA HIS A 51 -16.17 -1.77 6.10
C HIS A 51 -16.09 -1.39 7.58
N GLY A 52 -16.01 -0.11 7.90
CA GLY A 52 -15.76 0.33 9.28
C GLY A 52 -16.91 0.11 10.26
N GLN A 53 -18.10 -0.27 9.81
CA GLN A 53 -19.20 -0.71 10.68
C GLN A 53 -19.10 -2.20 11.01
N ASP A 54 -18.41 -3.01 10.19
CA ASP A 54 -18.14 -4.42 10.45
C ASP A 54 -16.67 -4.61 10.84
N MET A 55 -16.36 -4.33 12.09
CA MET A 55 -15.00 -4.44 12.62
C MET A 55 -14.39 -5.85 12.51
N PRO A 56 -15.14 -6.96 12.69
CA PRO A 56 -14.65 -8.29 12.38
C PRO A 56 -14.27 -8.50 10.91
N GLU A 57 -15.02 -7.93 9.96
CA GLU A 57 -14.66 -8.00 8.54
C GLU A 57 -13.41 -7.17 8.25
N LEU A 58 -13.30 -5.97 8.84
CA LEU A 58 -12.11 -5.14 8.73
C LEU A 58 -10.87 -5.84 9.31
N ASP A 59 -11.01 -6.51 10.46
CA ASP A 59 -9.93 -7.29 11.07
C ASP A 59 -9.43 -8.39 10.14
N ARG A 60 -10.35 -9.16 9.55
CA ARG A 60 -10.02 -10.22 8.58
C ARG A 60 -9.37 -9.64 7.32
N LEU A 61 -9.87 -8.52 6.81
CA LEU A 61 -9.29 -7.85 5.66
C LEU A 61 -7.84 -7.44 5.96
N LEU A 62 -7.60 -6.82 7.10
CA LEU A 62 -6.25 -6.42 7.49
C LEU A 62 -5.33 -7.63 7.70
N TYR A 63 -5.84 -8.75 8.23
CA TYR A 63 -5.10 -10.00 8.35
C TYR A 63 -4.67 -10.54 6.98
N ASP A 64 -5.56 -10.58 5.99
CA ASP A 64 -5.23 -10.99 4.63
C ASP A 64 -4.19 -10.05 4.00
N TRP A 65 -4.28 -8.76 4.31
CA TRP A 65 -3.36 -7.74 3.84
C TRP A 65 -2.06 -7.62 4.66
N GLU A 66 -1.87 -8.32 5.74
CA GLU A 66 -0.57 -8.48 6.41
C GLU A 66 0.38 -9.33 5.57
N ARG A 67 -0.15 -10.36 4.93
CA ARG A 67 0.63 -11.29 4.12
C ARG A 67 1.08 -10.70 2.79
N TRP A 68 0.23 -9.92 2.14
CA TRP A 68 0.52 -9.38 0.81
C TRP A 68 1.77 -8.49 0.73
N PRO A 69 2.06 -7.55 1.66
CA PRO A 69 3.30 -6.78 1.65
C PRO A 69 4.56 -7.64 1.80
N ALA A 70 4.49 -8.76 2.53
CA ALA A 70 5.60 -9.69 2.63
C ALA A 70 5.86 -10.39 1.28
N GLU A 71 4.81 -10.87 0.61
CA GLU A 71 4.91 -11.46 -0.73
C GLU A 71 5.37 -10.44 -1.77
N LEU A 72 4.92 -9.18 -1.66
CA LEU A 72 5.34 -8.07 -2.50
C LEU A 72 6.84 -7.81 -2.34
N LEU A 73 7.30 -7.65 -1.10
CA LEU A 73 8.71 -7.41 -0.79
C LEU A 73 9.58 -8.53 -1.33
N GLU A 74 9.27 -9.79 -1.00
CA GLU A 74 10.04 -10.95 -1.43
C GLU A 74 10.14 -11.06 -2.95
N SER A 75 9.03 -10.85 -3.66
CA SER A 75 9.03 -10.89 -5.11
C SER A 75 9.84 -9.76 -5.75
N HIS A 76 9.82 -8.56 -5.17
CA HIS A 76 10.56 -7.41 -5.71
C HIS A 76 12.04 -7.41 -5.32
N VAL A 77 12.41 -8.02 -4.20
CA VAL A 77 13.81 -8.30 -3.84
C VAL A 77 14.40 -9.35 -4.79
N SER A 78 13.66 -10.44 -5.01
CA SER A 78 14.09 -11.51 -5.92
C SER A 78 14.10 -11.07 -7.39
N TYR A 79 13.16 -10.23 -7.78
CA TYR A 79 12.99 -9.76 -9.17
C TYR A 79 12.72 -8.24 -9.22
N PRO A 80 13.74 -7.38 -9.06
CA PRO A 80 13.56 -5.93 -8.96
C PRO A 80 12.86 -5.28 -10.17
N VAL A 81 12.92 -5.92 -11.32
CA VAL A 81 12.23 -5.47 -12.54
C VAL A 81 10.72 -5.39 -12.37
N LEU A 82 10.13 -6.17 -11.44
CA LEU A 82 8.69 -6.15 -11.16
C LEU A 82 8.18 -4.79 -10.67
N ALA A 83 9.04 -3.98 -10.05
CA ALA A 83 8.66 -2.63 -9.60
C ALA A 83 8.23 -1.72 -10.75
N TYR A 84 8.77 -1.95 -11.95
CA TYR A 84 8.47 -1.17 -13.17
C TYR A 84 7.25 -1.70 -13.94
N PHE A 85 6.73 -2.88 -13.58
CA PHE A 85 5.56 -3.45 -14.25
C PHE A 85 4.30 -2.74 -13.78
N ARG A 86 3.67 -2.02 -14.71
CA ARG A 86 2.41 -1.30 -14.48
C ARG A 86 1.24 -2.26 -14.42
N SER A 87 0.25 -1.94 -13.58
CA SER A 87 -1.03 -2.63 -13.60
C SER A 87 -1.71 -2.43 -14.96
N GLN A 88 -2.48 -3.42 -15.39
CA GLN A 88 -3.19 -3.38 -16.66
C GLN A 88 -4.46 -2.51 -16.60
N HIS A 89 -4.93 -2.21 -15.40
CA HIS A 89 -6.09 -1.36 -15.17
C HIS A 89 -5.68 0.07 -14.82
N PRO A 90 -6.37 1.09 -15.37
CA PRO A 90 -6.12 2.48 -15.02
C PRO A 90 -6.38 2.72 -13.52
N HIS A 91 -5.61 3.61 -12.95
CA HIS A 91 -5.66 3.99 -11.52
C HIS A 91 -5.25 2.91 -10.52
N GLN A 92 -4.81 1.74 -10.97
CA GLN A 92 -4.25 0.70 -10.11
C GLN A 92 -2.73 0.75 -10.10
N SER A 93 -2.13 0.58 -8.92
CA SER A 93 -0.71 0.30 -8.78
C SER A 93 -0.43 -0.40 -7.45
N TRP A 94 0.62 -1.19 -7.41
CA TRP A 94 1.06 -1.84 -6.18
C TRP A 94 1.43 -0.82 -5.09
N LEU A 95 2.00 0.33 -5.48
CA LEU A 95 2.36 1.37 -4.54
C LEU A 95 1.12 2.07 -3.97
N ALA A 96 0.10 2.33 -4.80
CA ALA A 96 -1.16 2.89 -4.33
C ALA A 96 -1.88 1.94 -3.37
N ALA A 97 -1.93 0.65 -3.68
CA ALA A 97 -2.52 -0.36 -2.81
C ALA A 97 -1.79 -0.46 -1.46
N LEU A 98 -0.45 -0.54 -1.47
CA LEU A 98 0.35 -0.58 -0.26
C LEU A 98 0.15 0.68 0.60
N THR A 99 0.09 1.85 -0.05
CA THR A 99 -0.12 3.13 0.62
C THR A 99 -1.52 3.20 1.24
N ALA A 100 -2.58 2.79 0.52
CA ALA A 100 -3.94 2.79 1.06
C ALA A 100 -4.08 1.89 2.29
N ILE A 101 -3.40 0.75 2.33
CA ILE A 101 -3.36 -0.12 3.51
C ILE A 101 -2.60 0.53 4.67
N LEU A 102 -1.46 1.18 4.42
CA LEU A 102 -0.73 1.94 5.45
C LEU A 102 -1.57 3.07 6.03
N ASP A 103 -2.24 3.83 5.17
CA ASP A 103 -3.14 4.92 5.55
C ASP A 103 -4.31 4.39 6.39
N THR A 104 -4.93 3.27 5.99
CA THR A 104 -6.01 2.61 6.74
C THR A 104 -5.56 2.17 8.12
N CYS A 105 -4.42 1.47 8.20
CA CYS A 105 -3.86 1.05 9.48
C CYS A 105 -3.53 2.25 10.38
N ALA A 106 -2.98 3.33 9.82
CA ALA A 106 -2.67 4.54 10.56
C ALA A 106 -3.94 5.18 11.15
N LEU A 107 -5.04 5.27 10.39
CA LEU A 107 -6.33 5.76 10.90
C LEU A 107 -6.91 4.87 12.02
N VAL A 108 -6.90 3.56 11.82
CA VAL A 108 -7.37 2.60 12.84
C VAL A 108 -6.56 2.74 14.14
N MET A 109 -5.23 2.83 14.02
CA MET A 109 -4.33 2.96 15.17
C MET A 109 -4.40 4.34 15.81
N ALA A 110 -4.73 5.39 15.06
CA ALA A 110 -4.86 6.76 15.59
C ALA A 110 -6.17 6.96 16.35
N GLY A 111 -7.23 6.20 16.01
CA GLY A 111 -8.43 6.34 16.80
C GLY A 111 -9.77 6.01 16.14
N VAL A 112 -9.84 5.04 15.24
CA VAL A 112 -11.15 4.48 14.85
C VAL A 112 -11.74 3.73 16.03
N ASN A 113 -12.89 4.19 16.52
CA ASN A 113 -13.53 3.59 17.69
C ASN A 113 -13.94 2.12 17.42
N GLY A 114 -13.53 1.22 18.33
CA GLY A 114 -13.78 -0.22 18.19
C GLY A 114 -12.97 -0.91 17.09
N GLY A 115 -12.05 -0.19 16.43
CA GLY A 115 -11.24 -0.73 15.36
C GLY A 115 -10.29 -1.85 15.80
N PRO A 116 -9.90 -2.75 14.87
CA PRO A 116 -9.03 -3.89 15.15
C PRO A 116 -7.56 -3.43 15.31
N THR A 117 -7.27 -2.69 16.37
CA THR A 117 -5.98 -2.00 16.60
C THR A 117 -4.81 -2.98 16.59
N ARG A 118 -4.97 -4.20 17.13
CA ARG A 118 -3.89 -5.19 17.15
C ARG A 118 -3.54 -5.67 15.75
N GLN A 119 -4.52 -6.01 14.92
CA GLN A 119 -4.28 -6.43 13.56
C GLN A 119 -3.75 -5.27 12.71
N ALA A 120 -4.29 -4.07 12.88
CA ALA A 120 -3.76 -2.88 12.21
C ALA A 120 -2.28 -2.63 12.54
N GLN A 121 -1.85 -2.87 13.78
CA GLN A 121 -0.43 -2.77 14.17
C GLN A 121 0.45 -3.78 13.42
N LEU A 122 0.02 -5.04 13.31
CA LEU A 122 0.78 -6.10 12.62
C LEU A 122 0.88 -5.82 11.13
N THR A 123 -0.25 -5.50 10.50
CA THR A 123 -0.32 -5.15 9.08
C THR A 123 0.49 -3.89 8.77
N PHE A 124 0.38 -2.86 9.61
CA PHE A 124 1.20 -1.64 9.48
C PHE A 124 2.70 -1.94 9.56
N ALA A 125 3.11 -2.75 10.54
CA ALA A 125 4.52 -3.09 10.70
C ALA A 125 5.08 -3.78 9.46
N MET A 126 4.36 -4.75 8.89
CA MET A 126 4.78 -5.48 7.69
C MET A 126 4.75 -4.58 6.44
N ALA A 127 3.69 -3.82 6.26
CA ALA A 127 3.56 -2.91 5.11
C ALA A 127 4.62 -1.80 5.15
N ARG A 128 4.90 -1.25 6.34
CA ARG A 128 5.98 -0.28 6.54
C ARG A 128 7.34 -0.90 6.26
N HIS A 129 7.61 -2.11 6.76
CA HIS A 129 8.86 -2.81 6.46
C HIS A 129 9.05 -2.96 4.94
N ALA A 130 8.02 -3.42 4.25
CA ALA A 130 8.07 -3.57 2.80
C ALA A 130 8.37 -2.27 2.07
N VAL A 131 7.68 -1.17 2.39
CA VAL A 131 7.90 0.10 1.68
C VAL A 131 9.26 0.72 1.97
N VAL A 132 9.78 0.57 3.19
CA VAL A 132 11.11 1.07 3.58
C VAL A 132 12.20 0.31 2.82
N ASP A 133 12.14 -1.02 2.83
CA ASP A 133 13.14 -1.85 2.16
C ASP A 133 13.11 -1.67 0.64
N LEU A 134 11.91 -1.62 0.04
CA LEU A 134 11.78 -1.32 -1.39
C LEU A 134 12.34 0.06 -1.75
N ALA A 135 12.09 1.07 -0.90
CA ALA A 135 12.68 2.38 -1.12
C ALA A 135 14.22 2.35 -1.06
N GLN A 136 14.80 1.59 -0.13
CA GLN A 136 16.26 1.46 -0.01
C GLN A 136 16.90 0.74 -1.22
N ILE A 137 16.17 -0.18 -1.85
CA ILE A 137 16.65 -0.87 -3.07
C ILE A 137 16.78 0.10 -4.25
N PHE A 138 15.79 1.00 -4.40
CA PHE A 138 15.71 1.88 -5.58
C PHE A 138 16.25 3.28 -5.33
N ILE A 139 16.28 3.76 -4.07
CA ILE A 139 16.54 5.15 -3.73
C ILE A 139 17.52 5.24 -2.58
N ARG A 140 18.64 5.96 -2.78
CA ARG A 140 19.67 6.09 -1.73
C ARG A 140 19.27 6.94 -0.54
N SER A 141 18.42 7.94 -0.73
CA SER A 141 18.03 8.88 0.33
C SER A 141 16.64 9.42 0.03
N PRO A 142 15.58 8.82 0.59
CA PRO A 142 14.23 9.35 0.46
C PRO A 142 14.15 10.74 1.09
N GLN A 143 13.76 11.73 0.31
CA GLN A 143 13.44 13.07 0.81
C GLN A 143 11.98 13.37 0.52
N PRO A 144 11.23 13.95 1.44
CA PRO A 144 9.88 14.40 1.17
C PRO A 144 9.93 15.54 0.14
N LEU A 145 9.49 15.26 -1.08
CA LEU A 145 9.50 16.19 -2.21
C LEU A 145 8.09 16.72 -2.54
N ALA A 146 7.07 16.14 -1.96
CA ALA A 146 5.69 16.41 -2.30
C ALA A 146 4.95 17.15 -1.18
N PRO A 147 3.87 17.90 -1.50
CA PRO A 147 2.99 18.47 -0.51
C PRO A 147 2.37 17.39 0.39
N ASP A 148 1.97 17.79 1.59
CA ASP A 148 1.27 16.91 2.52
C ASP A 148 0.01 16.32 1.86
N ARG A 149 -0.10 14.99 1.82
CA ARG A 149 -1.25 14.28 1.25
C ARG A 149 -2.51 14.45 2.10
N LEU A 150 -2.36 14.76 3.39
CA LEU A 150 -3.48 14.93 4.33
C LEU A 150 -3.36 16.27 5.09
N PRO A 151 -3.56 17.41 4.43
CA PRO A 151 -3.58 18.70 5.09
C PRO A 151 -4.78 18.81 6.06
N PRO A 152 -4.77 19.69 7.05
CA PRO A 152 -5.80 19.79 8.10
C PRO A 152 -7.24 19.86 7.57
N ALA A 153 -7.47 20.57 6.47
CA ALA A 153 -8.78 20.64 5.84
C ALA A 153 -9.28 19.28 5.34
N SER A 154 -8.37 18.44 4.82
CA SER A 154 -8.68 17.09 4.36
C SER A 154 -8.94 16.13 5.53
N VAL A 155 -8.29 16.31 6.68
CA VAL A 155 -8.59 15.56 7.91
C VAL A 155 -10.04 15.79 8.34
N THR A 156 -10.49 17.04 8.32
CA THR A 156 -11.88 17.40 8.67
C THR A 156 -12.87 16.78 7.69
N ALA A 157 -12.61 16.86 6.38
CA ALA A 157 -13.46 16.25 5.37
C ALA A 157 -13.54 14.72 5.51
N LEU A 158 -12.40 14.07 5.73
CA LEU A 158 -12.31 12.62 5.98
C LEU A 158 -13.11 12.21 7.23
N ARG A 159 -12.97 12.97 8.32
CA ARG A 159 -13.71 12.71 9.56
C ARG A 159 -15.21 12.80 9.36
N ASN A 160 -15.68 13.83 8.67
CA ASN A 160 -17.11 13.98 8.35
C ASN A 160 -17.62 12.83 7.48
N MET A 161 -16.89 12.47 6.44
CA MET A 161 -17.25 11.34 5.55
C MET A 161 -17.36 10.01 6.32
N LEU A 162 -16.43 9.75 7.25
CA LEU A 162 -16.47 8.56 8.08
C LEU A 162 -17.63 8.59 9.09
N ALA A 163 -17.89 9.74 9.70
CA ALA A 163 -19.02 9.92 10.63
C ALA A 163 -20.36 9.68 9.94
N ASP A 164 -20.55 10.18 8.72
CA ASP A 164 -21.75 9.92 7.90
C ASP A 164 -21.93 8.42 7.60
N ALA A 165 -20.86 7.68 7.56
CA ALA A 165 -20.87 6.22 7.40
C ALA A 165 -20.93 5.45 8.75
N GLY A 166 -21.13 6.14 9.87
CA GLY A 166 -21.19 5.54 11.21
C GLY A 166 -19.84 5.10 11.78
N VAL A 167 -18.75 5.57 11.21
CA VAL A 167 -17.37 5.30 11.67
C VAL A 167 -16.85 6.53 12.41
N THR A 168 -16.67 6.42 13.70
CA THR A 168 -16.17 7.53 14.50
C THR A 168 -14.65 7.49 14.59
N LEU A 169 -14.01 8.57 14.13
CA LEU A 169 -12.57 8.81 14.31
C LEU A 169 -12.38 9.76 15.50
N GLN A 170 -11.56 9.35 16.47
CA GLN A 170 -11.27 10.15 17.65
C GLN A 170 -10.75 11.54 17.29
N GLU A 171 -11.17 12.52 18.07
CA GLU A 171 -10.76 13.91 17.94
C GLU A 171 -9.75 14.29 19.02
N GLY A 172 -9.05 15.40 18.76
CA GLY A 172 -8.15 16.00 19.72
C GLY A 172 -6.67 15.82 19.38
N VAL A 173 -5.86 16.63 20.04
CA VAL A 173 -4.42 16.76 19.76
C VAL A 173 -3.67 15.42 19.84
N ALA A 174 -4.05 14.56 20.77
CA ALA A 174 -3.39 13.25 20.92
C ALA A 174 -3.61 12.31 19.72
N ALA A 175 -4.85 12.26 19.20
CA ALA A 175 -5.18 11.43 18.03
C ALA A 175 -4.51 11.98 16.76
N GLU A 176 -4.52 13.30 16.58
CA GLU A 176 -3.87 13.98 15.46
C GLU A 176 -2.35 13.81 15.50
N GLN A 177 -1.74 13.97 16.68
CA GLN A 177 -0.32 13.75 16.87
C GLN A 177 0.05 12.29 16.57
N LYS A 178 -0.75 11.32 17.03
CA LYS A 178 -0.54 9.91 16.75
C LYS A 178 -0.61 9.60 15.26
N LEU A 179 -1.61 10.13 14.56
CA LEU A 179 -1.73 9.98 13.11
C LEU A 179 -0.52 10.56 12.37
N TRP A 180 -0.09 11.75 12.77
CA TRP A 180 1.08 12.40 12.21
C TRP A 180 2.35 11.55 12.40
N GLU A 181 2.59 11.06 13.62
CA GLU A 181 3.76 10.21 13.94
C GLU A 181 3.77 8.93 13.08
N LEU A 182 2.62 8.26 12.94
CA LEU A 182 2.51 7.06 12.11
C LEU A 182 2.83 7.38 10.64
N ARG A 183 2.31 8.47 10.11
CA ARG A 183 2.57 8.92 8.74
C ARG A 183 4.05 9.19 8.49
N GLN A 184 4.74 9.82 9.44
CA GLN A 184 6.18 10.08 9.31
C GLN A 184 7.02 8.81 9.14
N MET A 185 6.50 7.65 9.54
CA MET A 185 7.21 6.37 9.41
C MET A 185 7.20 5.79 7.98
N TYR A 186 6.31 6.22 7.08
CA TYR A 186 6.19 5.66 5.72
C TYR A 186 6.03 6.71 4.61
N GLU A 187 5.41 7.85 4.87
CA GLU A 187 5.15 8.91 3.87
C GLU A 187 6.41 9.31 3.07
N PRO A 188 7.58 9.53 3.68
CA PRO A 188 8.77 9.89 2.93
C PRO A 188 9.17 8.81 1.89
N TYR A 189 8.95 7.54 2.24
CA TYR A 189 9.32 6.41 1.39
C TYR A 189 8.32 6.20 0.24
N VAL A 190 7.01 6.29 0.50
CA VAL A 190 6.01 6.18 -0.57
C VAL A 190 6.11 7.34 -1.55
N GLN A 191 6.37 8.56 -1.07
CA GLN A 191 6.58 9.73 -1.92
C GLN A 191 7.83 9.59 -2.79
N ALA A 192 8.92 9.12 -2.22
CA ALA A 192 10.16 8.88 -2.96
C ALA A 192 9.99 7.80 -4.03
N LEU A 193 9.34 6.67 -3.70
CA LEU A 193 9.01 5.61 -4.67
C LEU A 193 8.06 6.11 -5.75
N SER A 194 7.05 6.91 -5.38
CA SER A 194 6.12 7.53 -6.32
C SER A 194 6.85 8.41 -7.36
N ALA A 195 7.75 9.27 -6.88
CA ALA A 195 8.54 10.14 -7.75
C ALA A 195 9.49 9.34 -8.65
N TYR A 196 10.17 8.33 -8.09
CA TYR A 196 11.13 7.52 -8.83
C TYR A 196 10.48 6.62 -9.88
N LEU A 197 9.38 5.95 -9.52
CA LEU A 197 8.68 5.00 -10.40
C LEU A 197 7.59 5.68 -11.24
N LEU A 198 7.31 6.96 -11.03
CA LEU A 198 6.20 7.69 -11.67
C LEU A 198 4.85 6.98 -11.46
N LEU A 199 4.61 6.52 -10.22
CA LEU A 199 3.36 5.90 -9.78
C LEU A 199 2.58 6.90 -8.91
N ALA A 200 1.33 7.17 -9.26
CA ALA A 200 0.50 8.06 -8.44
C ALA A 200 0.20 7.45 -7.06
N LEU A 201 0.23 8.27 -6.02
CA LEU A 201 -0.24 7.89 -4.69
C LEU A 201 -1.76 8.06 -4.60
N PRO A 202 -2.44 7.25 -3.78
CA PRO A 202 -3.88 7.36 -3.61
C PRO A 202 -4.25 8.60 -2.79
N PRO A 203 -5.49 9.08 -2.90
CA PRO A 203 -6.06 10.03 -1.93
C PRO A 203 -6.25 9.33 -0.56
N TRP A 204 -6.52 10.14 0.47
CA TRP A 204 -6.88 9.63 1.81
C TRP A 204 -8.34 9.19 1.88
#